data_31337aad472a3accc6c6d9064d1312f3
#
_entry.id   31337aad472a3accc6c6d9064d1312f3
#
_cell.length_a   1.000
_cell.length_b   1.000
_cell.length_c   1.000
_cell.angle_alpha   90.00
_cell.angle_beta   90.00
_cell.angle_gamma   90.00
#
_symmetry.space_group_name_H-M   'P 1'
#
loop_
_entity.id
_entity.type
_entity.pdbx_description
1 polymer ?
#
loop_
_entity_poly.entity_id
_entity_poly.type
_entity_poly.pdbx_seq_one_letter_code
_entity_poly.pdbx_strand_id
1 'polypeptide(L)' 'MMMMMMMMMMMMIMIMMMMMMMMMMMMMMMMMMMMMMMMMMM' A
#
# COMPACT_ATOMS: atom_id res chain seq x y z
N MET A 1 -1.01 6.63 -31.48
CA MET A 1 -1.34 5.30 -30.96
C MET A 1 -0.41 4.83 -29.88
N MET A 2 0.88 5.05 -30.05
CA MET A 2 1.84 4.70 -29.00
C MET A 2 1.69 5.54 -27.73
N MET A 3 1.23 6.75 -27.87
CA MET A 3 1.04 7.65 -26.74
C MET A 3 -0.05 7.19 -25.79
N MET A 4 -1.10 6.66 -26.35
CA MET A 4 -2.22 6.17 -25.54
C MET A 4 -1.85 4.94 -24.74
N MET A 5 -1.09 4.08 -25.35
CA MET A 5 -0.62 2.86 -24.67
C MET A 5 0.34 3.20 -23.54
N MET A 6 1.21 4.16 -23.79
CA MET A 6 2.14 4.61 -22.77
C MET A 6 1.42 5.25 -21.58
N MET A 7 0.41 6.03 -21.88
CA MET A 7 -0.39 6.67 -20.84
C MET A 7 -1.13 5.64 -19.99
N MET A 8 -1.66 4.65 -20.64
CA MET A 8 -2.37 3.56 -19.94
C MET A 8 -1.42 2.77 -19.06
N MET A 9 -0.24 2.52 -19.56
CA MET A 9 0.79 1.81 -18.78
C MET A 9 1.21 2.62 -17.56
N MET A 10 1.39 3.90 -17.75
CA MET A 10 1.76 4.80 -16.65
C MET A 10 0.68 4.84 -15.58
N MET A 11 -0.56 4.89 -16.02
CA MET A 11 -1.70 4.87 -15.10
C MET A 11 -1.76 3.57 -14.31
N MET A 12 -1.51 2.48 -14.98
CA MET A 12 -1.51 1.17 -14.32
C MET A 12 -0.42 1.07 -13.27
N ILE A 13 0.75 1.57 -13.61
CA ILE A 13 1.87 1.56 -12.66
C ILE A 13 1.55 2.44 -11.45
N MET A 14 0.92 3.55 -11.68
CA MET A 14 0.52 4.46 -10.61
C MET A 14 -0.47 3.81 -9.67
N ILE A 15 -1.46 3.13 -10.24
CA ILE A 15 -2.46 2.45 -9.42
C ILE A 15 -1.81 1.33 -8.62
N MET A 16 -0.91 0.62 -9.23
CA MET A 16 -0.18 -0.46 -8.55
C MET A 16 0.66 0.08 -7.39
N MET A 17 1.31 1.19 -7.62
CA MET A 17 2.11 1.85 -6.58
C MET A 17 1.24 2.29 -5.42
N MET A 18 0.09 2.84 -5.73
CA MET A 18 -0.87 3.27 -4.71
C MET A 18 -1.38 2.10 -3.89
N MET A 19 -1.66 1.00 -4.55
CA MET A 19 -2.10 -0.21 -3.88
C MET A 19 -1.03 -0.76 -2.94
N MET A 20 0.19 -0.72 -3.39
CA MET A 20 1.32 -1.17 -2.57
C MET A 20 1.49 -0.29 -1.34
N MET A 21 1.32 1.01 -1.51
CA MET A 21 1.40 1.94 -0.40
C MET A 21 0.30 1.68 0.63
N MET A 22 -0.88 1.41 0.14
CA MET A 22 -2.01 1.09 1.02
C MET A 22 -1.76 -0.18 1.80
N MET A 23 -1.21 -1.17 1.15
CA MET A 23 -0.87 -2.43 1.81
C MET A 23 0.17 -2.23 2.89
N MET A 24 1.15 -1.41 2.61
CA MET A 24 2.19 -1.09 3.58
C MET A 24 1.61 -0.38 4.79
N MET A 25 0.71 0.54 4.55
CA MET A 25 0.03 1.26 5.63
C MET A 25 -0.79 0.32 6.50
N MET A 26 -1.46 -0.60 5.87
CA MET A 26 -2.25 -1.60 6.59
C MET A 26 -1.36 -2.49 7.45
N MET A 27 -0.25 -2.89 6.92
CA MET A 27 0.71 -3.70 7.65
C MET A 27 1.27 -2.95 8.85
N MET A 28 1.56 -1.69 8.68
CA MET A 28 2.03 -0.84 9.77
C MET A 28 1.00 -0.71 10.86
N MET A 29 -0.24 -0.53 10.47
CA MET A 29 -1.34 -0.44 11.44
C MET A 29 -1.52 -1.74 12.22
N MET A 30 -1.41 -2.84 11.53
CA MET A 30 -1.49 -4.15 12.18
C MET A 30 -0.37 -4.36 13.18
N MET A 31 0.81 -3.95 12.80
CA MET A 31 1.98 -4.05 13.69
C MET A 31 1.80 -3.20 14.94
N MET A 32 1.28 -2.01 14.74
CA MET A 32 1.01 -1.10 15.86
C MET A 32 -0.01 -1.69 16.82
N MET A 33 -1.05 -2.27 16.27
CA MET A 33 -2.09 -2.91 17.05
C MET A 33 -1.54 -4.08 17.85
N MET A 34 -0.70 -4.85 17.24
CA MET A 34 -0.05 -5.98 17.90
C MET A 34 0.83 -5.52 19.05
N MET A 35 1.55 -4.46 18.83
CA MET A 35 2.40 -3.86 19.86
C MET A 35 1.59 -3.37 21.04
N MET A 36 0.47 -2.74 20.75
CA MET A 36 -0.44 -2.26 21.78
C MET A 36 -1.02 -3.39 22.61
N MET A 37 -1.38 -4.46 21.94
CA MET A 37 -1.91 -5.64 22.61
C MET A 37 -0.87 -6.27 23.51
N MET A 38 0.34 -6.32 23.06
CA MET A 38 1.43 -6.87 23.85
C MET A 38 1.70 -6.03 25.09
N MET A 39 1.61 -4.73 24.95
CA MET A 39 1.79 -3.82 26.09
C MET A 39 0.67 -3.97 27.11
N MET A 40 -0.52 -4.25 26.64
CA MET A 40 -1.67 -4.45 27.54
C MET A 40 -1.59 -5.75 28.32
N MET A 41 -0.91 -6.71 27.75
CA MET A 41 -0.77 -8.03 28.39
C MET A 41 0.36 -8.08 29.41
N MET A 42 1.19 -7.09 29.38
CA MET A 42 2.27 -6.99 30.36
C MET A 42 1.81 -6.26 31.61
#